data_7e8ca9c5f5f0b284f86bc33012b9f9ec
#
_entry.id   7e8ca9c5f5f0b284f86bc33012b9f9ec
#
_cell.length_a   1.000
_cell.length_b   1.000
_cell.length_c   1.000
_cell.angle_alpha   90.00
_cell.angle_beta   90.00
_cell.angle_gamma   90.00
#
_symmetry.space_group_name_H-M   'P 1'
#
loop_
_entity.id
_entity.type
_entity.pdbx_description
1 polymer ?
#
loop_
_entity_poly.entity_id
_entity_poly.type
_entity_poly.pdbx_seq_one_letter_code
_entity_poly.pdbx_strand_id
1 'polypeptide(L)'
;MENSDAQAVVDLYRKVYGDHFPIPEMYDPRHIIQQQEAGLMYRVVVVDAAEKVLAHHAMYRLKESYDRLYEAGQGMVLPEYRGKGFSNVTQDYIGRELTAAVGVEEFWGESVTNHVKMQKAALYVGVKETGIEIEVMPAESYTAEESAPGRVGAVVCNLVVKEKPHTIFLPASYAEVLARIYENGKRVRKLETSSQALPEEGRTRYADTFIPSAGVLRISLFEAGKDVDEVIAGLIKKYTAAGAVVLQALLPLDKPWSGALTEILNRRGFFFAALVARWFDADGLMLQKLVRPTDYDDMKIHSDFAKDLLKFIIQDRIRAEALSAG
;
A
#
# COMPACT_ATOMS: atom_id res chain seq x y z
N MET A 1 1.24 -23.62 -2.02
CA MET A 1 1.41 -24.04 -0.60
C MET A 1 0.35 -25.10 -0.31
N GLU A 2 0.72 -26.16 0.36
CA GLU A 2 -0.21 -27.15 0.90
C GLU A 2 -0.56 -26.83 2.36
N ASN A 3 -1.65 -27.41 2.90
CA ASN A 3 -2.05 -27.15 4.29
C ASN A 3 -1.00 -27.65 5.31
N SER A 4 -0.25 -28.68 4.94
CA SER A 4 0.89 -29.20 5.72
C SER A 4 2.02 -28.19 5.92
N ASP A 5 2.18 -27.21 5.02
CA ASP A 5 3.22 -26.21 5.10
C ASP A 5 2.91 -25.08 6.12
N ALA A 6 1.65 -25.00 6.59
CA ALA A 6 1.19 -23.85 7.38
C ALA A 6 2.02 -23.58 8.63
N GLN A 7 2.42 -24.65 9.38
CA GLN A 7 3.26 -24.48 10.55
C GLN A 7 4.66 -23.97 10.17
N ALA A 8 5.25 -24.49 9.10
CA ALA A 8 6.58 -24.07 8.63
C ALA A 8 6.55 -22.60 8.12
N VAL A 9 5.42 -22.14 7.57
CA VAL A 9 5.23 -20.71 7.24
C VAL A 9 5.17 -19.86 8.51
N VAL A 10 4.45 -20.28 9.56
CA VAL A 10 4.46 -19.60 10.87
C VAL A 10 5.89 -19.51 11.44
N ASP A 11 6.65 -20.59 11.37
CA ASP A 11 8.02 -20.62 11.88
C ASP A 11 8.93 -19.66 11.09
N LEU A 12 8.68 -19.51 9.78
CA LEU A 12 9.37 -18.52 8.95
C LEU A 12 9.02 -17.08 9.36
N TYR A 13 7.74 -16.77 9.66
CA TYR A 13 7.36 -15.46 10.22
C TYR A 13 8.12 -15.17 11.51
N ARG A 14 8.15 -16.11 12.45
CA ARG A 14 8.89 -15.95 13.71
C ARG A 14 10.38 -15.74 13.47
N LYS A 15 10.96 -16.45 12.51
CA LYS A 15 12.39 -16.32 12.20
C LYS A 15 12.75 -14.96 11.63
N VAL A 16 11.85 -14.33 10.87
CA VAL A 16 12.08 -13.04 10.20
C VAL A 16 11.66 -11.86 11.08
N TYR A 17 10.48 -11.95 11.71
CA TYR A 17 9.87 -10.82 12.43
C TYR A 17 9.84 -10.99 13.96
N GLY A 18 10.34 -12.13 14.50
CA GLY A 18 10.05 -12.48 15.89
C GLY A 18 8.55 -12.65 16.09
N ASP A 19 8.02 -12.08 17.18
CA ASP A 19 6.57 -12.04 17.46
C ASP A 19 5.96 -10.65 17.15
N HIS A 20 6.62 -9.87 16.27
CA HIS A 20 6.29 -8.46 16.02
C HIS A 20 5.74 -8.19 14.62
N PHE A 21 5.29 -9.22 13.89
CA PHE A 21 4.57 -8.97 12.64
C PHE A 21 3.22 -8.29 12.94
N PRO A 22 2.83 -7.21 12.21
CA PRO A 22 1.67 -6.39 12.56
C PRO A 22 0.32 -7.10 12.53
N ILE A 23 0.25 -8.29 11.94
CA ILE A 23 -0.97 -9.11 11.86
C ILE A 23 -0.75 -10.36 12.72
N PRO A 24 -1.15 -10.36 14.00
CA PRO A 24 -0.88 -11.47 14.94
C PRO A 24 -1.46 -12.82 14.50
N GLU A 25 -2.55 -12.81 13.73
CA GLU A 25 -3.22 -13.99 13.21
C GLU A 25 -2.32 -14.81 12.28
N MET A 26 -1.26 -14.20 11.70
CA MET A 26 -0.27 -14.90 10.88
C MET A 26 0.61 -15.88 11.67
N TYR A 27 0.54 -15.85 13.00
CA TYR A 27 1.20 -16.83 13.87
C TYR A 27 0.32 -18.05 14.22
N ASP A 28 -0.93 -18.11 13.74
CA ASP A 28 -1.80 -19.28 13.89
C ASP A 28 -1.87 -20.05 12.55
N PRO A 29 -1.34 -21.30 12.49
CA PRO A 29 -1.38 -22.10 11.26
C PRO A 29 -2.83 -22.40 10.79
N ARG A 30 -3.79 -22.45 11.72
CA ARG A 30 -5.20 -22.64 11.37
C ARG A 30 -5.76 -21.44 10.63
N HIS A 31 -5.37 -20.22 11.01
CA HIS A 31 -5.77 -18.99 10.31
C HIS A 31 -5.16 -18.97 8.89
N ILE A 32 -3.89 -19.36 8.74
CA ILE A 32 -3.23 -19.49 7.43
C ILE A 32 -4.00 -20.44 6.50
N ILE A 33 -4.40 -21.62 7.00
CA ILE A 33 -5.19 -22.60 6.25
C ILE A 33 -6.55 -22.03 5.87
N GLN A 34 -7.28 -21.43 6.82
CA GLN A 34 -8.60 -20.83 6.59
C GLN A 34 -8.57 -19.75 5.51
N GLN A 35 -7.57 -18.87 5.51
CA GLN A 35 -7.43 -17.84 4.49
C GLN A 35 -7.20 -18.43 3.08
N GLN A 36 -6.40 -19.49 3.01
CA GLN A 36 -6.13 -20.17 1.74
C GLN A 36 -7.37 -20.89 1.21
N GLU A 37 -8.06 -21.65 2.04
CA GLU A 37 -9.29 -22.37 1.68
C GLU A 37 -10.44 -21.43 1.28
N ALA A 38 -10.50 -20.26 1.93
CA ALA A 38 -11.46 -19.22 1.59
C ALA A 38 -11.10 -18.41 0.32
N GLY A 39 -9.93 -18.66 -0.30
CA GLY A 39 -9.45 -17.91 -1.46
C GLY A 39 -9.13 -16.43 -1.17
N LEU A 40 -8.91 -16.08 0.09
CA LEU A 40 -8.58 -14.71 0.50
C LEU A 40 -7.11 -14.39 0.35
N MET A 41 -6.25 -15.42 0.45
CA MET A 41 -4.81 -15.30 0.32
C MET A 41 -4.23 -16.54 -0.36
N TYR A 42 -3.44 -16.31 -1.40
CA TYR A 42 -2.72 -17.35 -2.11
C TYR A 42 -1.25 -17.28 -1.72
N ARG A 43 -0.69 -18.39 -1.25
CA ARG A 43 0.70 -18.45 -0.79
C ARG A 43 1.54 -19.32 -1.70
N VAL A 44 2.75 -18.85 -1.98
CA VAL A 44 3.79 -19.59 -2.72
C VAL A 44 4.94 -19.83 -1.76
N VAL A 45 5.38 -21.08 -1.67
CA VAL A 45 6.54 -21.48 -0.87
C VAL A 45 7.60 -22.15 -1.74
N VAL A 46 8.87 -21.97 -1.36
CA VAL A 46 9.96 -22.81 -1.85
C VAL A 46 10.30 -23.80 -0.75
N VAL A 47 10.28 -25.07 -1.08
CA VAL A 47 10.64 -26.15 -0.16
C VAL A 47 11.88 -26.89 -0.64
N ASP A 48 12.69 -27.42 0.28
CA ASP A 48 13.80 -28.32 -0.07
C ASP A 48 13.35 -29.78 -0.13
N ALA A 49 14.29 -30.68 -0.40
CA ALA A 49 14.01 -32.12 -0.47
C ALA A 49 13.56 -32.77 0.86
N ALA A 50 13.70 -32.07 1.97
CA ALA A 50 13.23 -32.47 3.30
C ALA A 50 11.93 -31.76 3.69
N GLU A 51 11.23 -31.15 2.73
CA GLU A 51 9.97 -30.41 2.92
C GLU A 51 10.10 -29.17 3.83
N LYS A 52 11.33 -28.67 4.08
CA LYS A 52 11.55 -27.44 4.81
C LYS A 52 11.20 -26.23 3.96
N VAL A 53 10.36 -25.32 4.48
CA VAL A 53 10.05 -24.06 3.81
C VAL A 53 11.25 -23.11 3.93
N LEU A 54 11.79 -22.72 2.78
CA LEU A 54 12.97 -21.85 2.63
C LEU A 54 12.59 -20.40 2.31
N ALA A 55 11.49 -20.21 1.58
CA ALA A 55 10.98 -18.91 1.18
C ALA A 55 9.46 -18.93 1.07
N HIS A 56 8.85 -17.79 1.26
CA HIS A 56 7.41 -17.56 1.18
C HIS A 56 7.14 -16.23 0.48
N HIS A 57 6.05 -16.19 -0.27
CA HIS A 57 5.45 -14.96 -0.80
C HIS A 57 3.94 -15.13 -0.85
N ALA A 58 3.19 -14.07 -0.61
CA ALA A 58 1.74 -14.10 -0.67
C ALA A 58 1.19 -13.16 -1.73
N MET A 59 0.06 -13.55 -2.29
CA MET A 59 -0.81 -12.71 -3.11
C MET A 59 -2.18 -12.69 -2.44
N TYR A 60 -2.71 -11.50 -2.16
CA TYR A 60 -3.97 -11.36 -1.44
C TYR A 60 -4.72 -10.10 -1.86
N ARG A 61 -5.99 -10.08 -1.53
CA ARG A 61 -6.88 -8.99 -1.83
C ARG A 61 -7.27 -8.24 -0.58
N LEU A 62 -7.24 -6.91 -0.65
CA LEU A 62 -7.80 -6.07 0.40
C LEU A 62 -9.32 -6.00 0.23
N LYS A 63 -10.04 -6.06 1.35
CA LYS A 63 -11.51 -6.13 1.37
C LYS A 63 -12.16 -4.92 0.69
N GLU A 64 -11.58 -3.77 0.85
CA GLU A 64 -12.11 -2.48 0.41
C GLU A 64 -11.69 -2.10 -1.03
N SER A 65 -10.80 -2.90 -1.66
CA SER A 65 -10.33 -2.63 -3.02
C SER A 65 -11.17 -3.35 -4.09
N TYR A 66 -10.93 -2.97 -5.34
CA TYR A 66 -11.48 -3.68 -6.49
C TYR A 66 -11.13 -5.17 -6.47
N ASP A 67 -12.08 -6.02 -6.81
CA ASP A 67 -11.95 -7.49 -6.64
C ASP A 67 -10.97 -8.19 -7.59
N ARG A 68 -10.39 -7.46 -8.58
CA ARG A 68 -9.32 -7.91 -9.46
C ARG A 68 -7.98 -7.19 -9.20
N LEU A 69 -7.93 -6.34 -8.17
CA LEU A 69 -6.70 -5.75 -7.65
C LEU A 69 -6.17 -6.63 -6.52
N TYR A 70 -4.95 -7.09 -6.66
CA TYR A 70 -4.28 -7.91 -5.66
C TYR A 70 -3.00 -7.23 -5.16
N GLU A 71 -2.68 -7.46 -3.91
CA GLU A 71 -1.39 -7.13 -3.33
C GLU A 71 -0.46 -8.35 -3.43
N ALA A 72 0.78 -8.12 -3.85
CA ALA A 72 1.86 -9.08 -3.72
C ALA A 72 2.78 -8.62 -2.58
N GLY A 73 2.80 -9.39 -1.50
CA GLY A 73 3.51 -8.99 -0.28
C GLY A 73 3.94 -10.16 0.57
N GLN A 74 4.36 -9.87 1.80
CA GLN A 74 4.81 -10.86 2.79
C GLN A 74 5.94 -11.77 2.26
N GLY A 75 6.82 -11.21 1.41
CA GLY A 75 7.96 -11.92 0.85
C GLY A 75 9.04 -12.14 1.91
N MET A 76 9.34 -13.40 2.22
CA MET A 76 10.31 -13.80 3.21
C MET A 76 11.24 -14.88 2.67
N VAL A 77 12.50 -14.83 3.06
CA VAL A 77 13.50 -15.88 2.79
C VAL A 77 14.25 -16.13 4.09
N LEU A 78 14.40 -17.40 4.47
CA LEU A 78 15.23 -17.77 5.62
C LEU A 78 16.61 -17.10 5.51
N PRO A 79 17.15 -16.48 6.59
CA PRO A 79 18.39 -15.71 6.53
C PRO A 79 19.56 -16.45 5.86
N GLU A 80 19.74 -17.73 6.18
CA GLU A 80 20.79 -18.60 5.66
C GLU A 80 20.62 -18.96 4.17
N TYR A 81 19.46 -18.69 3.59
CA TYR A 81 19.14 -18.94 2.18
C TYR A 81 19.01 -17.66 1.34
N ARG A 82 19.21 -16.50 1.93
CA ARG A 82 19.19 -15.21 1.21
C ARG A 82 20.28 -15.14 0.13
N GLY A 83 20.01 -14.39 -0.92
CA GLY A 83 20.93 -14.23 -2.05
C GLY A 83 20.94 -15.38 -3.07
N LYS A 84 20.16 -16.46 -2.85
CA LYS A 84 20.05 -17.60 -3.76
C LYS A 84 18.93 -17.49 -4.81
N GLY A 85 18.26 -16.33 -4.91
CA GLY A 85 17.24 -16.07 -5.93
C GLY A 85 15.82 -16.58 -5.60
N PHE A 86 15.57 -17.13 -4.43
CA PHE A 86 14.25 -17.70 -4.08
C PHE A 86 13.12 -16.67 -4.07
N SER A 87 13.41 -15.43 -3.71
CA SER A 87 12.43 -14.33 -3.82
C SER A 87 11.99 -14.11 -5.27
N ASN A 88 12.93 -14.18 -6.22
CA ASN A 88 12.60 -14.01 -7.64
C ASN A 88 11.75 -15.19 -8.16
N VAL A 89 12.05 -16.43 -7.73
CA VAL A 89 11.28 -17.62 -8.11
C VAL A 89 9.83 -17.51 -7.63
N THR A 90 9.60 -17.09 -6.38
CA THR A 90 8.24 -16.93 -5.84
C THR A 90 7.48 -15.80 -6.54
N GLN A 91 8.14 -14.67 -6.81
CA GLN A 91 7.54 -13.54 -7.53
C GLN A 91 7.20 -13.91 -8.99
N ASP A 92 8.10 -14.62 -9.68
CA ASP A 92 7.85 -15.07 -11.06
C ASP A 92 6.65 -16.01 -11.13
N TYR A 93 6.53 -16.95 -10.18
CA TYR A 93 5.39 -17.86 -10.09
C TYR A 93 4.08 -17.10 -9.84
N ILE A 94 4.07 -16.14 -8.92
CA ILE A 94 2.91 -15.27 -8.69
C ILE A 94 2.54 -14.51 -9.96
N GLY A 95 3.53 -13.87 -10.60
CA GLY A 95 3.30 -13.01 -11.76
C GLY A 95 2.80 -13.79 -13.01
N ARG A 96 3.21 -15.02 -13.19
CA ARG A 96 2.83 -15.83 -14.36
C ARG A 96 1.67 -16.78 -14.10
N GLU A 97 1.83 -17.65 -13.10
CA GLU A 97 0.91 -18.78 -12.90
C GLU A 97 -0.32 -18.37 -12.08
N LEU A 98 -0.13 -17.81 -10.89
CA LEU A 98 -1.24 -17.42 -10.03
C LEU A 98 -2.06 -16.28 -10.63
N THR A 99 -1.43 -15.31 -11.23
CA THR A 99 -2.08 -14.17 -11.90
C THR A 99 -3.08 -14.65 -12.94
N ALA A 100 -2.67 -15.60 -13.79
CA ALA A 100 -3.53 -16.18 -14.82
C ALA A 100 -4.66 -17.01 -14.20
N ALA A 101 -4.34 -17.86 -13.22
CA ALA A 101 -5.30 -18.76 -12.59
C ALA A 101 -6.42 -18.04 -11.82
N VAL A 102 -6.07 -16.91 -11.15
CA VAL A 102 -7.00 -16.13 -10.32
C VAL A 102 -7.72 -15.04 -11.11
N GLY A 103 -7.20 -14.66 -12.28
CA GLY A 103 -7.76 -13.59 -13.12
C GLY A 103 -7.48 -12.20 -12.57
N VAL A 104 -6.26 -11.97 -12.08
CA VAL A 104 -5.77 -10.67 -11.62
C VAL A 104 -5.73 -9.69 -12.80
N GLU A 105 -6.13 -8.46 -12.58
CA GLU A 105 -6.06 -7.40 -13.60
C GLU A 105 -5.02 -6.33 -13.26
N GLU A 106 -4.74 -6.15 -11.98
CA GLU A 106 -3.76 -5.18 -11.48
C GLU A 106 -3.10 -5.71 -10.22
N PHE A 107 -1.80 -5.46 -10.06
CA PHE A 107 -1.12 -5.61 -8.79
C PHE A 107 -0.76 -4.25 -8.21
N TRP A 108 -0.82 -4.18 -6.90
CA TRP A 108 -0.09 -3.19 -6.14
C TRP A 108 0.82 -3.89 -5.13
N GLY A 109 1.77 -3.17 -4.58
CA GLY A 109 2.65 -3.72 -3.57
C GLY A 109 3.44 -2.63 -2.88
N GLU A 110 3.98 -2.99 -1.72
CA GLU A 110 4.70 -2.11 -0.82
C GLU A 110 6.11 -2.65 -0.62
N SER A 111 7.12 -1.89 -1.08
CA SER A 111 8.54 -2.24 -0.90
C SER A 111 9.13 -1.40 0.21
N VAL A 112 9.48 -2.02 1.34
CA VAL A 112 10.00 -1.35 2.55
C VAL A 112 11.22 -0.47 2.28
N THR A 113 11.34 0.64 3.06
CA THR A 113 12.41 1.64 2.88
C THR A 113 13.60 1.47 3.82
N ASN A 114 13.63 0.48 4.71
CA ASN A 114 14.81 0.17 5.54
C ASN A 114 15.97 -0.44 4.74
N HIS A 115 15.69 -0.95 3.53
CA HIS A 115 16.68 -1.42 2.58
C HIS A 115 16.17 -1.36 1.14
N VAL A 116 17.09 -1.41 0.15
CA VAL A 116 16.72 -1.32 -1.28
C VAL A 116 16.52 -2.67 -1.97
N LYS A 117 16.64 -3.80 -1.27
CA LYS A 117 16.63 -5.13 -1.91
C LYS A 117 15.27 -5.44 -2.55
N MET A 118 14.18 -5.24 -1.81
CA MET A 118 12.83 -5.49 -2.33
C MET A 118 12.45 -4.51 -3.44
N GLN A 119 12.85 -3.23 -3.34
CA GLN A 119 12.63 -2.24 -4.39
C GLN A 119 13.29 -2.66 -5.71
N LYS A 120 14.54 -3.16 -5.66
CA LYS A 120 15.25 -3.71 -6.83
C LYS A 120 14.53 -4.92 -7.42
N ALA A 121 14.10 -5.86 -6.58
CA ALA A 121 13.41 -7.06 -7.01
C ALA A 121 12.06 -6.71 -7.67
N ALA A 122 11.31 -5.78 -7.08
CA ALA A 122 10.05 -5.29 -7.63
C ALA A 122 10.23 -4.64 -9.01
N LEU A 123 11.21 -3.73 -9.15
CA LEU A 123 11.52 -3.11 -10.45
C LEU A 123 11.96 -4.12 -11.51
N TYR A 124 12.69 -5.18 -11.12
CA TYR A 124 13.10 -6.24 -12.03
C TYR A 124 11.92 -6.98 -12.66
N VAL A 125 10.83 -7.20 -11.93
CA VAL A 125 9.60 -7.82 -12.48
C VAL A 125 8.70 -6.84 -13.21
N GLY A 126 9.12 -5.59 -13.37
CA GLY A 126 8.47 -4.60 -14.24
C GLY A 126 7.43 -3.72 -13.55
N VAL A 127 7.29 -3.77 -12.22
CA VAL A 127 6.41 -2.83 -11.49
C VAL A 127 6.84 -1.38 -11.70
N LYS A 128 5.91 -0.47 -11.50
CA LYS A 128 6.15 0.98 -11.56
C LYS A 128 5.86 1.60 -10.22
N GLU A 129 6.81 2.41 -9.74
CA GLU A 129 6.68 3.16 -8.51
C GLU A 129 5.68 4.30 -8.68
N THR A 130 4.77 4.45 -7.71
CA THR A 130 3.66 5.39 -7.81
C THR A 130 3.50 6.29 -6.59
N GLY A 131 4.32 6.10 -5.57
CA GLY A 131 4.32 6.91 -4.36
C GLY A 131 5.10 6.29 -3.23
N ILE A 132 4.95 6.86 -2.04
CA ILE A 132 5.60 6.37 -0.83
C ILE A 132 4.66 6.56 0.37
N GLU A 133 4.41 5.50 1.09
CA GLU A 133 3.79 5.51 2.40
C GLU A 133 4.86 5.76 3.47
N ILE A 134 4.69 6.80 4.25
CA ILE A 134 5.63 7.18 5.29
C ILE A 134 5.25 6.51 6.61
N GLU A 135 6.23 5.88 7.28
CA GLU A 135 6.05 5.29 8.61
C GLU A 135 4.94 4.24 8.73
N VAL A 136 4.56 3.56 7.66
CA VAL A 136 3.45 2.60 7.65
C VAL A 136 3.71 1.37 8.53
N MET A 137 4.95 0.93 8.66
CA MET A 137 5.33 -0.24 9.45
C MET A 137 5.92 0.17 10.81
N PRO A 138 5.51 -0.49 11.91
CA PRO A 138 6.07 -0.19 13.24
C PRO A 138 7.53 -0.64 13.36
N ALA A 139 8.32 0.07 14.18
CA ALA A 139 9.75 -0.22 14.40
C ALA A 139 9.97 -1.64 14.93
N GLU A 140 9.07 -2.10 15.77
CA GLU A 140 9.11 -3.41 16.44
C GLU A 140 9.14 -4.57 15.44
N SER A 141 8.57 -4.40 14.25
CA SER A 141 8.59 -5.40 13.17
C SER A 141 9.99 -5.70 12.63
N TYR A 142 10.97 -4.84 12.92
CA TYR A 142 12.34 -4.96 12.40
C TYR A 142 13.40 -5.17 13.48
N THR A 143 12.99 -5.37 14.74
CA THR A 143 13.90 -5.59 15.87
C THR A 143 14.69 -6.90 15.74
N ALA A 144 14.06 -7.97 15.28
CA ALA A 144 14.72 -9.26 15.09
C ALA A 144 15.85 -9.23 14.05
N GLU A 145 15.77 -8.29 13.09
CA GLU A 145 16.78 -8.12 12.04
C GLU A 145 17.73 -6.93 12.31
N GLU A 146 17.48 -6.14 13.36
CA GLU A 146 18.19 -4.89 13.68
C GLU A 146 18.31 -3.97 12.45
N SER A 147 17.27 -3.95 11.60
CA SER A 147 17.37 -3.36 10.26
C SER A 147 16.78 -1.95 10.16
N ALA A 148 16.12 -1.45 11.21
CA ALA A 148 15.59 -0.09 11.26
C ALA A 148 15.59 0.47 12.70
N PRO A 149 16.02 1.74 12.90
CA PRO A 149 16.01 2.39 14.22
C PRO A 149 14.63 2.93 14.60
N GLY A 150 13.72 3.05 13.64
CA GLY A 150 12.38 3.64 13.78
C GLY A 150 11.35 2.97 12.90
N ARG A 151 10.19 3.63 12.75
CA ARG A 151 9.15 3.16 11.84
C ARG A 151 9.65 3.20 10.41
N VAL A 152 9.18 2.25 9.60
CA VAL A 152 9.61 2.07 8.22
C VAL A 152 8.50 2.46 7.26
N GLY A 153 8.85 3.22 6.24
CA GLY A 153 7.97 3.51 5.11
C GLY A 153 8.00 2.43 4.05
N ALA A 154 7.17 2.57 3.03
CA ALA A 154 7.14 1.68 1.88
C ALA A 154 7.00 2.44 0.56
N VAL A 155 7.77 2.06 -0.45
CA VAL A 155 7.58 2.52 -1.83
C VAL A 155 6.40 1.76 -2.40
N VAL A 156 5.37 2.50 -2.81
CA VAL A 156 4.17 1.94 -3.44
C VAL A 156 4.45 1.69 -4.92
N CYS A 157 4.11 0.50 -5.37
CA CYS A 157 4.33 0.04 -6.73
C CYS A 157 3.06 -0.55 -7.33
N ASN A 158 2.89 -0.39 -8.65
CA ASN A 158 1.82 -1.03 -9.39
C ASN A 158 2.36 -1.84 -10.59
N LEU A 159 1.69 -2.94 -10.93
CA LEU A 159 1.94 -3.73 -12.12
C LEU A 159 0.63 -3.98 -12.86
N VAL A 160 0.59 -3.51 -14.10
CA VAL A 160 -0.56 -3.75 -15.01
C VAL A 160 -0.52 -5.18 -15.51
N VAL A 161 -1.60 -5.92 -15.32
CA VAL A 161 -1.84 -7.20 -15.99
C VAL A 161 -2.79 -7.01 -17.17
N LYS A 162 -3.87 -6.24 -16.94
CA LYS A 162 -4.85 -5.92 -17.95
C LYS A 162 -5.18 -4.44 -17.94
N GLU A 163 -4.79 -3.74 -18.99
CA GLU A 163 -5.05 -2.31 -19.10
C GLU A 163 -6.56 -2.02 -19.22
N LYS A 164 -7.02 -0.98 -18.54
CA LYS A 164 -8.38 -0.46 -18.61
C LYS A 164 -8.34 1.04 -18.85
N PRO A 165 -8.47 1.51 -20.11
CA PRO A 165 -8.55 2.93 -20.40
C PRO A 165 -9.77 3.57 -19.73
N HIS A 166 -9.57 4.69 -19.04
CA HIS A 166 -10.65 5.49 -18.45
C HIS A 166 -10.21 6.94 -18.24
N THR A 167 -11.17 7.82 -17.92
CA THR A 167 -10.89 9.22 -17.63
C THR A 167 -10.47 9.38 -16.18
N ILE A 168 -9.46 10.23 -15.96
CA ILE A 168 -8.94 10.63 -14.66
C ILE A 168 -9.11 12.13 -14.51
N PHE A 169 -9.71 12.57 -13.41
CA PHE A 169 -9.86 13.97 -13.05
C PHE A 169 -8.76 14.35 -12.04
N LEU A 170 -7.78 15.08 -12.54
CA LEU A 170 -6.59 15.47 -11.77
C LEU A 170 -6.92 16.61 -10.80
N PRO A 171 -6.71 16.41 -9.46
CA PRO A 171 -6.68 17.51 -8.50
C PRO A 171 -5.59 18.51 -8.86
N ALA A 172 -5.88 19.80 -8.82
CA ALA A 172 -4.93 20.85 -9.22
C ALA A 172 -3.60 20.77 -8.47
N SER A 173 -3.66 20.50 -7.15
CA SER A 173 -2.46 20.36 -6.30
C SER A 173 -1.54 19.20 -6.70
N TYR A 174 -2.06 18.20 -7.43
CA TYR A 174 -1.32 16.96 -7.75
C TYR A 174 -1.29 16.64 -9.25
N ALA A 175 -1.76 17.57 -10.10
CA ALA A 175 -1.85 17.34 -11.54
C ALA A 175 -0.51 16.97 -12.17
N GLU A 176 0.56 17.68 -11.82
CA GLU A 176 1.89 17.45 -12.37
C GLU A 176 2.49 16.11 -11.92
N VAL A 177 2.46 15.82 -10.61
CA VAL A 177 3.03 14.57 -10.08
C VAL A 177 2.26 13.35 -10.60
N LEU A 178 0.94 13.42 -10.67
CA LEU A 178 0.11 12.33 -11.19
C LEU A 178 0.37 12.13 -12.70
N ALA A 179 0.48 13.20 -13.50
CA ALA A 179 0.81 13.09 -14.91
C ALA A 179 2.16 12.38 -15.13
N ARG A 180 3.20 12.74 -14.34
CA ARG A 180 4.51 12.06 -14.36
C ARG A 180 4.42 10.59 -13.99
N ILE A 181 3.59 10.23 -13.02
CA ILE A 181 3.38 8.83 -12.60
C ILE A 181 2.70 8.04 -13.73
N TYR A 182 1.66 8.59 -14.38
CA TYR A 182 0.99 7.95 -15.49
C TYR A 182 1.93 7.77 -16.70
N GLU A 183 2.75 8.76 -17.00
CA GLU A 183 3.77 8.67 -18.06
C GLU A 183 4.82 7.58 -17.76
N ASN A 184 5.38 7.57 -16.56
CA ASN A 184 6.34 6.53 -16.11
C ASN A 184 5.72 5.12 -16.18
N GLY A 185 4.46 5.00 -15.80
CA GLY A 185 3.69 3.75 -15.86
C GLY A 185 3.22 3.37 -17.27
N LYS A 186 3.34 4.24 -18.24
CA LYS A 186 2.79 4.10 -19.61
C LYS A 186 1.30 3.73 -19.59
N ARG A 187 0.54 4.33 -18.67
CA ARG A 187 -0.88 4.06 -18.48
C ARG A 187 -1.73 4.74 -19.53
N VAL A 188 -2.72 4.04 -20.07
CA VAL A 188 -3.68 4.60 -21.00
C VAL A 188 -4.82 5.28 -20.23
N ARG A 189 -4.66 6.58 -19.97
CA ARG A 189 -5.65 7.40 -19.24
C ARG A 189 -5.94 8.67 -20.02
N LYS A 190 -7.22 9.08 -20.05
CA LYS A 190 -7.58 10.43 -20.48
C LYS A 190 -7.50 11.34 -19.27
N LEU A 191 -6.54 12.24 -19.24
CA LEU A 191 -6.34 13.17 -18.14
C LEU A 191 -7.16 14.43 -18.35
N GLU A 192 -8.03 14.77 -17.40
CA GLU A 192 -8.83 15.97 -17.35
C GLU A 192 -8.62 16.70 -16.01
N THR A 193 -8.86 18.00 -15.97
CA THR A 193 -8.80 18.77 -14.73
C THR A 193 -10.05 18.50 -13.90
N SER A 194 -9.88 18.20 -12.61
CA SER A 194 -10.99 18.14 -11.67
C SER A 194 -11.44 19.55 -11.30
N SER A 195 -12.64 19.94 -11.73
CA SER A 195 -13.16 21.31 -11.60
C SER A 195 -14.56 21.40 -10.99
N GLN A 196 -15.20 20.26 -10.69
CA GLN A 196 -16.54 20.27 -10.11
C GLN A 196 -16.47 20.37 -8.58
N ALA A 197 -17.46 21.07 -8.02
CA ALA A 197 -17.71 21.08 -6.59
C ALA A 197 -18.17 19.70 -6.09
N LEU A 198 -18.09 19.50 -4.78
CA LEU A 198 -18.67 18.31 -4.15
C LEU A 198 -20.19 18.27 -4.32
N PRO A 199 -20.80 17.08 -4.29
CA PRO A 199 -22.25 16.96 -4.27
C PRO A 199 -22.85 17.69 -3.04
N GLU A 200 -23.91 18.47 -3.29
CA GLU A 200 -24.64 19.20 -2.23
C GLU A 200 -25.59 18.31 -1.44
N GLU A 201 -25.86 17.11 -1.94
CA GLU A 201 -26.77 16.14 -1.36
C GLU A 201 -26.07 14.79 -1.13
N GLY A 202 -26.78 13.90 -0.46
CA GLY A 202 -26.29 12.56 -0.17
C GLY A 202 -25.43 12.48 1.09
N ARG A 203 -25.02 11.25 1.39
CA ARG A 203 -24.11 10.94 2.50
C ARG A 203 -22.80 10.36 1.96
N THR A 204 -21.73 10.65 2.64
CA THR A 204 -20.43 10.05 2.36
C THR A 204 -20.47 8.55 2.59
N ARG A 205 -20.07 7.79 1.56
CA ARG A 205 -19.91 6.35 1.62
C ARG A 205 -18.42 6.01 1.69
N TYR A 206 -18.03 5.36 2.77
CA TYR A 206 -16.64 5.00 3.04
C TYR A 206 -16.53 3.63 3.72
N ALA A 207 -15.32 3.10 3.73
CA ALA A 207 -14.92 2.02 4.63
C ALA A 207 -13.66 2.44 5.36
N ASP A 208 -13.51 1.97 6.60
CA ASP A 208 -12.33 2.24 7.43
C ASP A 208 -11.77 0.94 7.99
N THR A 209 -10.45 0.80 7.92
CA THR A 209 -9.70 -0.32 8.48
C THR A 209 -8.59 0.22 9.36
N PHE A 210 -8.65 -0.11 10.64
CA PHE A 210 -7.62 0.25 11.62
C PHE A 210 -6.82 -0.98 12.01
N ILE A 211 -5.49 -0.87 11.96
CA ILE A 211 -4.53 -1.89 12.39
C ILE A 211 -3.87 -1.37 13.68
N PRO A 212 -4.38 -1.75 14.87
CA PRO A 212 -3.90 -1.20 16.15
C PRO A 212 -2.42 -1.48 16.39
N SER A 213 -1.93 -2.68 16.07
CA SER A 213 -0.53 -3.10 16.19
C SER A 213 0.43 -2.25 15.36
N ALA A 214 -0.03 -1.74 14.22
CA ALA A 214 0.74 -0.83 13.39
C ALA A 214 0.45 0.65 13.67
N GLY A 215 -0.64 0.97 14.36
CA GLY A 215 -1.12 2.36 14.53
C GLY A 215 -1.50 3.02 13.20
N VAL A 216 -2.01 2.25 12.23
CA VAL A 216 -2.34 2.70 10.88
C VAL A 216 -3.84 2.63 10.65
N LEU A 217 -4.44 3.75 10.27
CA LEU A 217 -5.81 3.82 9.75
C LEU A 217 -5.78 3.97 8.24
N ARG A 218 -6.56 3.16 7.52
CA ARG A 218 -6.84 3.32 6.09
C ARG A 218 -8.33 3.61 5.88
N ILE A 219 -8.65 4.68 5.18
CA ILE A 219 -10.02 5.11 4.86
C ILE A 219 -10.17 5.05 3.34
N SER A 220 -11.12 4.26 2.83
CA SER A 220 -11.51 4.27 1.41
C SER A 220 -12.79 5.06 1.25
N LEU A 221 -12.73 6.21 0.56
CA LEU A 221 -13.85 7.11 0.29
C LEU A 221 -14.44 6.75 -1.09
N PHE A 222 -15.58 6.07 -1.13
CA PHE A 222 -16.22 5.65 -2.38
C PHE A 222 -17.07 6.75 -3.02
N GLU A 223 -17.81 7.49 -2.18
CA GLU A 223 -18.68 8.60 -2.60
C GLU A 223 -18.53 9.74 -1.59
N ALA A 224 -18.42 10.96 -2.08
CA ALA A 224 -18.47 12.15 -1.24
C ALA A 224 -19.90 12.67 -1.14
N GLY A 225 -20.40 12.88 0.08
CA GLY A 225 -21.65 13.57 0.35
C GLY A 225 -21.40 14.95 0.98
N LYS A 226 -22.47 15.67 1.29
CA LYS A 226 -22.41 17.00 1.96
C LYS A 226 -21.74 16.95 3.34
N ASP A 227 -21.70 15.77 3.96
CA ASP A 227 -21.15 15.50 5.30
C ASP A 227 -19.69 15.05 5.29
N VAL A 228 -19.01 15.07 4.13
CA VAL A 228 -17.68 14.45 3.99
C VAL A 228 -16.62 15.08 4.90
N ASP A 229 -16.65 16.39 5.10
CA ASP A 229 -15.69 17.08 5.97
C ASP A 229 -15.90 16.71 7.45
N GLU A 230 -17.16 16.58 7.89
CA GLU A 230 -17.50 16.14 9.25
C GLU A 230 -17.12 14.68 9.49
N VAL A 231 -17.37 13.82 8.49
CA VAL A 231 -16.99 12.40 8.55
C VAL A 231 -15.48 12.25 8.69
N ILE A 232 -14.69 12.96 7.87
CA ILE A 232 -13.23 12.92 7.94
C ILE A 232 -12.74 13.41 9.30
N ALA A 233 -13.27 14.54 9.80
CA ALA A 233 -12.92 15.08 11.12
C ALA A 233 -13.24 14.10 12.25
N GLY A 234 -14.40 13.44 12.19
CA GLY A 234 -14.80 12.43 13.15
C GLY A 234 -13.88 11.22 13.16
N LEU A 235 -13.49 10.72 11.98
CA LEU A 235 -12.57 9.60 11.83
C LEU A 235 -11.17 9.94 12.35
N ILE A 236 -10.63 11.09 12.01
CA ILE A 236 -9.33 11.57 12.55
C ILE A 236 -9.39 11.55 14.07
N LYS A 237 -10.39 12.21 14.69
CA LYS A 237 -10.53 12.28 16.15
C LYS A 237 -10.64 10.89 16.78
N LYS A 238 -11.52 10.04 16.25
CA LYS A 238 -11.76 8.67 16.75
C LYS A 238 -10.49 7.85 16.77
N TYR A 239 -9.78 7.79 15.64
CA TYR A 239 -8.67 6.87 15.51
C TYR A 239 -7.35 7.41 16.06
N THR A 240 -7.14 8.72 16.08
CA THR A 240 -6.01 9.31 16.83
C THR A 240 -6.16 9.02 18.32
N ALA A 241 -7.36 9.12 18.89
CA ALA A 241 -7.62 8.73 20.26
C ALA A 241 -7.43 7.21 20.51
N ALA A 242 -7.60 6.39 19.49
CA ALA A 242 -7.35 4.94 19.54
C ALA A 242 -5.89 4.56 19.26
N GLY A 243 -4.98 5.54 19.09
CA GLY A 243 -3.55 5.30 18.90
C GLY A 243 -3.09 5.27 17.43
N ALA A 244 -3.89 5.73 16.48
CA ALA A 244 -3.42 5.90 15.11
C ALA A 244 -2.34 6.98 15.04
N VAL A 245 -1.21 6.65 14.42
CA VAL A 245 -0.08 7.57 14.16
C VAL A 245 0.08 7.88 12.68
N VAL A 246 -0.42 7.00 11.81
CA VAL A 246 -0.52 7.18 10.35
C VAL A 246 -1.99 7.03 9.96
N LEU A 247 -2.52 8.03 9.27
CA LEU A 247 -3.87 7.98 8.69
C LEU A 247 -3.73 8.09 7.17
N GLN A 248 -4.38 7.18 6.45
CA GLN A 248 -4.43 7.14 5.00
C GLN A 248 -5.86 7.36 4.54
N ALA A 249 -6.04 8.17 3.50
CA ALA A 249 -7.32 8.40 2.84
C ALA A 249 -7.16 8.14 1.34
N LEU A 250 -7.93 7.19 0.81
CA LEU A 250 -8.00 6.89 -0.61
C LEU A 250 -9.29 7.48 -1.19
N LEU A 251 -9.18 8.17 -2.31
CA LEU A 251 -10.31 8.75 -3.03
C LEU A 251 -10.23 8.40 -4.52
N PRO A 252 -11.40 8.21 -5.19
CA PRO A 252 -11.43 7.86 -6.60
C PRO A 252 -11.05 9.05 -7.47
N LEU A 253 -10.27 8.81 -8.53
CA LEU A 253 -9.87 9.82 -9.51
C LEU A 253 -10.76 9.85 -10.77
N ASP A 254 -11.75 8.97 -10.87
CA ASP A 254 -12.74 8.97 -11.96
C ASP A 254 -13.93 9.89 -11.69
N LYS A 255 -13.89 10.63 -10.60
CA LYS A 255 -14.96 11.57 -10.21
C LYS A 255 -14.54 13.01 -10.50
N PRO A 256 -15.37 13.82 -11.18
CA PRO A 256 -14.99 15.19 -11.55
C PRO A 256 -14.84 16.13 -10.33
N TRP A 257 -15.30 15.71 -9.14
CA TRP A 257 -15.16 16.42 -7.86
C TRP A 257 -13.92 15.97 -7.04
N SER A 258 -13.08 15.07 -7.56
CA SER A 258 -11.90 14.55 -6.83
C SER A 258 -10.97 15.65 -6.30
N GLY A 259 -10.85 16.77 -7.07
CA GLY A 259 -10.09 17.95 -6.63
C GLY A 259 -10.66 18.61 -5.38
N ALA A 260 -11.97 18.83 -5.34
CA ALA A 260 -12.62 19.44 -4.18
C ALA A 260 -12.47 18.58 -2.90
N LEU A 261 -12.58 17.23 -3.02
CA LEU A 261 -12.33 16.33 -1.91
C LEU A 261 -10.85 16.34 -1.47
N THR A 262 -9.94 16.40 -2.45
CA THR A 262 -8.49 16.52 -2.18
C THR A 262 -8.19 17.78 -1.36
N GLU A 263 -8.81 18.91 -1.68
CA GLU A 263 -8.63 20.17 -0.93
C GLU A 263 -9.13 20.07 0.52
N ILE A 264 -10.25 19.40 0.76
CA ILE A 264 -10.73 19.13 2.12
C ILE A 264 -9.69 18.32 2.90
N LEU A 265 -9.19 17.23 2.33
CA LEU A 265 -8.19 16.41 2.97
C LEU A 265 -6.89 17.19 3.21
N ASN A 266 -6.43 18.02 2.26
CA ASN A 266 -5.25 18.87 2.47
C ASN A 266 -5.45 19.87 3.63
N ARG A 267 -6.61 20.52 3.74
CA ARG A 267 -6.94 21.39 4.89
C ARG A 267 -7.00 20.63 6.22
N ARG A 268 -7.20 19.32 6.19
CA ARG A 268 -7.13 18.44 7.36
C ARG A 268 -5.71 17.89 7.62
N GLY A 269 -4.70 18.36 6.85
CA GLY A 269 -3.29 18.00 6.99
C GLY A 269 -2.91 16.67 6.32
N PHE A 270 -3.75 16.14 5.42
CA PHE A 270 -3.34 15.05 4.55
C PHE A 270 -2.51 15.58 3.39
N PHE A 271 -1.45 14.87 3.04
CA PHE A 271 -0.56 15.17 1.94
C PHE A 271 -0.41 13.94 1.02
N PHE A 272 0.20 14.10 -0.12
CA PHE A 272 0.36 13.04 -1.11
C PHE A 272 1.07 11.81 -0.53
N ALA A 273 0.55 10.62 -0.84
CA ALA A 273 1.22 9.35 -0.61
C ALA A 273 1.51 8.63 -1.93
N ALA A 274 0.47 8.27 -2.68
CA ALA A 274 0.62 7.46 -3.88
C ALA A 274 -0.59 7.58 -4.85
N LEU A 275 -0.36 7.25 -6.11
CA LEU A 275 -1.39 6.76 -7.00
C LEU A 275 -1.56 5.25 -6.73
N VAL A 276 -2.79 4.79 -6.47
CA VAL A 276 -3.11 3.37 -6.37
C VAL A 276 -4.04 3.00 -7.52
N ALA A 277 -3.44 2.41 -8.55
CA ALA A 277 -4.16 2.08 -9.78
C ALA A 277 -5.25 1.03 -9.49
N ARG A 278 -6.43 1.24 -10.07
CA ARG A 278 -7.56 0.32 -10.01
C ARG A 278 -8.09 0.04 -8.58
N TRP A 279 -7.80 0.88 -7.59
CA TRP A 279 -8.33 0.68 -6.23
C TRP A 279 -9.87 0.64 -6.19
N PHE A 280 -10.51 1.48 -6.99
CA PHE A 280 -11.97 1.60 -7.10
C PHE A 280 -12.52 1.01 -8.40
N ASP A 281 -11.83 0.04 -9.04
CA ASP A 281 -11.98 -0.31 -10.45
C ASP A 281 -11.63 0.85 -11.42
N ALA A 282 -11.51 2.04 -10.88
CA ALA A 282 -10.81 3.20 -11.40
C ALA A 282 -9.61 3.50 -10.52
N ASP A 283 -8.72 4.38 -10.96
CA ASP A 283 -7.53 4.71 -10.16
C ASP A 283 -7.90 5.55 -8.93
N GLY A 284 -7.16 5.32 -7.85
CA GLY A 284 -7.30 6.03 -6.59
C GLY A 284 -6.10 6.92 -6.28
N LEU A 285 -6.34 8.05 -5.65
CA LEU A 285 -5.32 8.88 -5.01
C LEU A 285 -5.28 8.51 -3.53
N MET A 286 -4.12 8.12 -3.04
CA MET A 286 -3.86 7.95 -1.61
C MET A 286 -3.19 9.21 -1.07
N LEU A 287 -3.79 9.79 -0.04
CA LEU A 287 -3.21 10.83 0.79
C LEU A 287 -2.92 10.26 2.17
N GLN A 288 -1.93 10.82 2.87
CA GLN A 288 -1.54 10.39 4.21
C GLN A 288 -1.39 11.58 5.16
N LYS A 289 -1.68 11.33 6.44
CA LYS A 289 -1.45 12.28 7.53
C LYS A 289 -0.67 11.58 8.63
N LEU A 290 0.40 12.22 9.10
CA LEU A 290 1.20 11.76 10.24
C LEU A 290 0.85 12.60 11.47
N VAL A 291 0.68 11.92 12.60
CA VAL A 291 0.30 12.58 13.86
C VAL A 291 1.51 13.14 14.61
N ARG A 292 2.73 12.76 14.17
CA ARG A 292 3.99 13.12 14.80
C ARG A 292 5.05 13.57 13.79
N PRO A 293 6.11 14.26 14.23
CA PRO A 293 7.29 14.52 13.40
C PRO A 293 7.91 13.23 12.88
N THR A 294 8.52 13.30 11.70
CA THR A 294 9.14 12.16 11.00
C THR A 294 10.55 12.52 10.61
N ASP A 295 11.47 11.59 10.79
CA ASP A 295 12.80 11.64 10.22
C ASP A 295 12.79 10.87 8.88
N TYR A 296 13.30 11.49 7.82
CA TYR A 296 13.38 10.90 6.48
C TYR A 296 14.77 10.36 6.15
N ASP A 297 15.78 10.64 6.98
CA ASP A 297 17.19 10.32 6.70
C ASP A 297 17.46 8.81 6.67
N ASP A 298 16.68 8.04 7.43
CA ASP A 298 16.77 6.58 7.46
C ASP A 298 16.11 5.87 6.27
N MET A 299 15.38 6.61 5.41
CA MET A 299 14.69 6.03 4.27
C MET A 299 15.67 5.73 3.12
N LYS A 300 15.81 4.45 2.78
CA LYS A 300 16.66 3.98 1.68
C LYS A 300 15.82 3.81 0.42
N ILE A 301 15.94 4.73 -0.50
CA ILE A 301 15.22 4.75 -1.78
C ILE A 301 16.18 4.40 -2.91
N HIS A 302 15.78 3.44 -3.78
CA HIS A 302 16.64 2.93 -4.83
C HIS A 302 16.62 3.78 -6.11
N SER A 303 15.45 3.94 -6.73
CA SER A 303 15.34 4.63 -8.02
C SER A 303 15.37 6.14 -7.87
N ASP A 304 15.85 6.84 -8.92
CA ASP A 304 15.81 8.30 -8.94
C ASP A 304 14.36 8.82 -9.04
N PHE A 305 13.47 8.06 -9.70
CA PHE A 305 12.06 8.41 -9.77
C PHE A 305 11.41 8.41 -8.37
N ALA A 306 11.63 7.37 -7.56
CA ALA A 306 11.10 7.33 -6.20
C ALA A 306 11.78 8.36 -5.27
N LYS A 307 13.06 8.67 -5.46
CA LYS A 307 13.71 9.78 -4.75
C LYS A 307 13.06 11.13 -5.03
N ASP A 308 12.69 11.38 -6.28
CA ASP A 308 11.97 12.61 -6.65
C ASP A 308 10.55 12.63 -6.08
N LEU A 309 9.86 11.49 -6.05
CA LEU A 309 8.57 11.38 -5.35
C LEU A 309 8.72 11.66 -3.86
N LEU A 310 9.76 11.15 -3.19
CA LEU A 310 10.01 11.45 -1.77
C LEU A 310 10.22 12.95 -1.52
N LYS A 311 11.02 13.62 -2.35
CA LYS A 311 11.21 15.08 -2.26
C LYS A 311 9.89 15.83 -2.38
N PHE A 312 9.07 15.45 -3.37
CA PHE A 312 7.74 16.03 -3.55
C PHE A 312 6.85 15.78 -2.32
N ILE A 313 6.81 14.57 -1.78
CA ILE A 313 6.01 14.20 -0.60
C ILE A 313 6.41 15.04 0.63
N ILE A 314 7.70 15.22 0.86
CA ILE A 314 8.20 16.05 1.97
C ILE A 314 7.74 17.50 1.83
N GLN A 315 7.86 18.08 0.63
CA GLN A 315 7.42 19.46 0.36
C GLN A 315 5.89 19.59 0.50
N ASP A 316 5.14 18.60 -0.01
CA ASP A 316 3.70 18.59 0.07
C ASP A 316 3.18 18.44 1.50
N ARG A 317 3.90 17.67 2.35
CA ARG A 317 3.59 17.61 3.78
C ARG A 317 3.68 18.98 4.43
N ILE A 318 4.77 19.71 4.20
CA ILE A 318 4.95 21.08 4.76
C ILE A 318 3.79 21.98 4.30
N ARG A 319 3.41 21.90 3.01
CA ARG A 319 2.28 22.66 2.47
C ARG A 319 0.96 22.30 3.17
N ALA A 320 0.64 21.01 3.29
CA ALA A 320 -0.61 20.53 3.88
C ALA A 320 -0.70 20.84 5.40
N GLU A 321 0.40 20.73 6.12
CA GLU A 321 0.48 21.09 7.54
C GLU A 321 0.24 22.60 7.74
N ALA A 322 0.79 23.45 6.88
CA ALA A 322 0.53 24.89 6.91
C ALA A 322 -0.95 25.21 6.63
N LEU A 323 -1.60 24.52 5.67
CA LEU A 323 -3.04 24.67 5.39
C LEU A 323 -3.94 24.23 6.57
N SER A 324 -3.48 23.27 7.36
CA SER A 324 -4.26 22.76 8.50
C SER A 324 -4.11 23.60 9.78
N ALA A 325 -3.15 24.49 9.83
CA ALA A 325 -2.87 25.37 10.97
C ALA A 325 -3.57 26.75 10.88
N GLY A 326 -4.03 27.15 9.70
CA GLY A 326 -4.77 28.39 9.41
C GLY A 326 -6.27 28.18 9.35
#